data_a688e6dce85604959ef77571a807c1ce
#
_entry.id   a688e6dce85604959ef77571a807c1ce
#
_cell.length_a   1.000
_cell.length_b   1.000
_cell.length_c   1.000
_cell.angle_alpha   90.00
_cell.angle_beta   90.00
_cell.angle_gamma   90.00
#
_symmetry.space_group_name_H-M   'P 1'
#
loop_
_entity.id
_entity.type
_entity.pdbx_description
1 polymer ?
#
loop_
_entity_poly.entity_id
_entity_poly.type
_entity_poly.pdbx_seq_one_letter_code
_entity_poly.pdbx_strand_id
1 'polypeptide(L)'
;MGIILEGADASGKSTLARLIAKSTGRQLYLAGGKPKDDPQMWEMIEAQRQHSAAGHIVDRVSSISQQVYREGLYMRDDLQSQITELVTPKSGEPGIVVYCRPPDNVLMNPTYHEWKDYDTEEWKQTILSNQADYVKRYDHLMSMTPCIVYDWTSPDSAHIRDMLCSLAGDQTTVSFKLLRQMQMKGGVV
;
A
#
# COMPACT_ATOMS: atom_id res chain seq x y z
N MET A 1 3.75 -7.34 -13.62
CA MET A 1 3.19 -6.12 -13.02
C MET A 1 3.41 -6.16 -11.53
N GLY A 2 3.96 -5.10 -10.92
CA GLY A 2 4.14 -4.99 -9.48
C GLY A 2 2.82 -4.69 -8.77
N ILE A 3 2.66 -5.16 -7.52
CA ILE A 3 1.51 -4.81 -6.67
C ILE A 3 2.04 -4.09 -5.43
N ILE A 4 1.55 -2.89 -5.21
CA ILE A 4 1.94 -2.02 -4.11
C ILE A 4 0.74 -1.92 -3.16
N LEU A 5 0.91 -2.35 -1.91
CA LEU A 5 -0.15 -2.35 -0.92
C LEU A 5 0.04 -1.21 0.07
N GLU A 6 -0.97 -0.38 0.22
CA GLU A 6 -0.99 0.76 1.13
C GLU A 6 -2.20 0.74 2.04
N GLY A 7 -2.11 1.46 3.16
CA GLY A 7 -3.18 1.59 4.13
C GLY A 7 -2.68 1.74 5.56
N ALA A 8 -3.54 2.20 6.44
CA ALA A 8 -3.26 2.37 7.86
C ALA A 8 -2.94 1.02 8.54
N ASP A 9 -2.49 1.07 9.77
CA ASP A 9 -2.36 -0.14 10.57
C ASP A 9 -3.75 -0.80 10.75
N ALA A 10 -3.79 -2.10 10.92
CA ALA A 10 -5.01 -2.91 10.94
C ALA A 10 -5.81 -2.97 9.62
N SER A 11 -5.34 -2.39 8.53
CA SER A 11 -6.06 -2.39 7.24
C SER A 11 -6.07 -3.74 6.50
N GLY A 12 -5.31 -4.74 6.98
CA GLY A 12 -5.22 -6.07 6.35
C GLY A 12 -4.23 -6.16 5.18
N LYS A 13 -3.45 -5.11 4.88
CA LYS A 13 -2.51 -5.09 3.75
C LYS A 13 -1.48 -6.22 3.77
N SER A 14 -0.84 -6.48 4.90
CA SER A 14 0.18 -7.54 5.00
C SER A 14 -0.42 -8.94 4.85
N THR A 15 -1.66 -9.12 5.29
CA THR A 15 -2.41 -10.37 5.06
C THR A 15 -2.69 -10.56 3.58
N LEU A 16 -3.20 -9.53 2.90
CA LEU A 16 -3.43 -9.55 1.46
C LEU A 16 -2.13 -9.78 0.68
N ALA A 17 -1.04 -9.10 1.06
CA ALA A 17 0.27 -9.26 0.44
C ALA A 17 0.74 -10.72 0.47
N ARG A 18 0.67 -11.36 1.63
CA ARG A 18 1.05 -12.78 1.81
C ARG A 18 0.14 -13.71 1.01
N LEU A 19 -1.16 -13.43 0.95
CA LEU A 19 -2.11 -14.24 0.17
C LEU A 19 -1.79 -14.17 -1.33
N ILE A 20 -1.56 -12.97 -1.88
CA ILE A 20 -1.20 -12.81 -3.29
C ILE A 20 0.16 -13.48 -3.57
N ALA A 21 1.17 -13.25 -2.73
CA ALA A 21 2.49 -13.87 -2.88
C ALA A 21 2.40 -15.40 -2.92
N LYS A 22 1.64 -15.99 -1.98
CA LYS A 22 1.43 -17.44 -1.92
C LYS A 22 0.70 -18.00 -3.15
N SER A 23 -0.31 -17.27 -3.63
CA SER A 23 -1.13 -17.73 -4.77
C SER A 23 -0.40 -17.60 -6.11
N THR A 24 0.51 -16.65 -6.25
CA THR A 24 1.16 -16.31 -7.52
C THR A 24 2.62 -16.77 -7.60
N GLY A 25 3.22 -17.16 -6.48
CA GLY A 25 4.65 -17.46 -6.37
C GLY A 25 5.56 -16.23 -6.47
N ARG A 26 4.99 -15.01 -6.51
CA ARG A 26 5.77 -13.77 -6.59
C ARG A 26 6.46 -13.44 -5.28
N GLN A 27 7.63 -12.83 -5.40
CA GLN A 27 8.38 -12.37 -4.26
C GLN A 27 7.64 -11.24 -3.53
N LEU A 28 7.60 -11.34 -2.20
CA LEU A 28 7.08 -10.29 -1.32
C LEU A 28 8.25 -9.49 -0.75
N TYR A 29 8.21 -8.19 -0.97
CA TYR A 29 9.10 -7.23 -0.32
C TYR A 29 8.34 -6.54 0.82
N LEU A 30 8.78 -6.77 2.03
CA LEU A 30 8.30 -6.08 3.21
C LEU A 30 9.13 -4.83 3.41
N ALA A 31 8.49 -3.67 3.43
CA ALA A 31 9.19 -2.45 3.82
C ALA A 31 9.78 -2.66 5.22
N GLY A 32 11.06 -2.37 5.38
CA GLY A 32 11.72 -2.36 6.68
C GLY A 32 11.02 -1.39 7.63
N GLY A 33 11.36 -1.44 8.91
CA GLY A 33 10.81 -0.52 9.91
C GLY A 33 11.07 0.96 9.58
N LYS A 34 10.81 1.84 10.54
CA LYS A 34 11.04 3.27 10.41
C LYS A 34 12.49 3.57 10.02
N PRO A 35 12.75 4.33 8.93
CA PRO A 35 14.12 4.74 8.58
C PRO A 35 14.70 5.62 9.71
N LYS A 36 15.99 5.47 9.97
CA LYS A 36 16.69 6.21 11.03
C LYS A 36 17.00 7.64 10.61
N ASP A 37 17.29 7.82 9.32
CA ASP A 37 17.70 9.08 8.72
C ASP A 37 17.26 9.17 7.25
N ASP A 38 17.53 10.31 6.62
CA ASP A 38 17.17 10.56 5.22
C ASP A 38 17.88 9.65 4.22
N PRO A 39 19.21 9.39 4.33
CA PRO A 39 19.88 8.43 3.46
C PRO A 39 19.20 7.06 3.46
N GLN A 40 18.92 6.50 4.63
CA GLN A 40 18.24 5.21 4.74
C GLN A 40 16.83 5.24 4.14
N MET A 41 16.12 6.36 4.30
CA MET A 41 14.79 6.54 3.68
C MET A 41 14.90 6.46 2.15
N TRP A 42 15.89 7.12 1.57
CA TRP A 42 16.13 7.07 0.11
C TRP A 42 16.50 5.69 -0.40
N GLU A 43 17.35 4.97 0.33
CA GLU A 43 17.69 3.58 0.00
C GLU A 43 16.43 2.69 0.02
N MET A 44 15.58 2.87 1.01
CA MET A 44 14.31 2.13 1.10
C MET A 44 13.36 2.44 -0.07
N ILE A 45 13.20 3.71 -0.44
CA ILE A 45 12.37 4.14 -1.58
C ILE A 45 12.89 3.53 -2.88
N GLU A 46 14.20 3.59 -3.10
CA GLU A 46 14.81 3.04 -4.30
C GLU A 46 14.67 1.51 -4.36
N ALA A 47 14.87 0.80 -3.26
CA ALA A 47 14.62 -0.63 -3.18
C ALA A 47 13.15 -0.98 -3.50
N GLN A 48 12.20 -0.22 -2.99
CA GLN A 48 10.77 -0.41 -3.27
C GLN A 48 10.45 -0.18 -4.74
N ARG A 49 11.07 0.82 -5.38
CA ARG A 49 10.94 1.06 -6.83
C ARG A 49 11.46 -0.12 -7.65
N GLN A 50 12.64 -0.63 -7.31
CA GLN A 50 13.27 -1.76 -8.00
C GLN A 50 12.42 -3.02 -7.84
N HIS A 51 11.91 -3.30 -6.65
CA HIS A 51 11.04 -4.44 -6.40
C HIS A 51 9.71 -4.32 -7.17
N SER A 52 9.08 -3.14 -7.17
CA SER A 52 7.87 -2.90 -7.96
C SER A 52 8.11 -3.09 -9.45
N ALA A 53 9.18 -2.49 -10.00
CA ALA A 53 9.57 -2.62 -11.40
C ALA A 53 9.95 -4.06 -11.80
N ALA A 54 10.40 -4.87 -10.86
CA ALA A 54 10.63 -6.31 -11.04
C ALA A 54 9.35 -7.14 -10.96
N GLY A 55 8.20 -6.53 -10.77
CA GLY A 55 6.90 -7.20 -10.68
C GLY A 55 6.64 -7.88 -9.33
N HIS A 56 7.39 -7.52 -8.30
CA HIS A 56 7.19 -8.05 -6.94
C HIS A 56 5.97 -7.40 -6.25
N ILE A 57 5.57 -8.00 -5.14
CA ILE A 57 4.57 -7.43 -4.23
C ILE A 57 5.32 -6.60 -3.19
N VAL A 58 4.93 -5.33 -3.05
CA VAL A 58 5.53 -4.38 -2.10
C VAL A 58 4.50 -4.07 -1.01
N ASP A 59 4.79 -4.46 0.24
CA ASP A 59 3.97 -4.13 1.38
C ASP A 59 4.46 -2.81 2.00
N ARG A 60 3.74 -1.74 1.69
CA ARG A 60 3.96 -0.36 2.11
C ARG A 60 5.12 0.35 1.39
N VAL A 61 4.88 1.59 1.03
CA VAL A 61 5.88 2.49 0.44
C VAL A 61 6.32 3.54 1.45
N SER A 62 7.62 3.66 1.65
CA SER A 62 8.19 4.54 2.68
C SER A 62 7.83 6.01 2.46
N SER A 63 7.78 6.50 1.23
CA SER A 63 7.40 7.89 0.93
C SER A 63 5.96 8.20 1.34
N ILE A 64 5.01 7.30 1.11
CA ILE A 64 3.61 7.46 1.54
C ILE A 64 3.50 7.37 3.06
N SER A 65 4.10 6.33 3.65
CA SER A 65 4.06 6.11 5.10
C SER A 65 4.66 7.27 5.90
N GLN A 66 5.76 7.86 5.42
CA GLN A 66 6.36 9.02 6.09
C GLN A 66 5.41 10.23 6.13
N GLN A 67 4.64 10.46 5.07
CA GLN A 67 3.68 11.57 5.05
C GLN A 67 2.49 11.35 5.96
N VAL A 68 2.09 10.09 6.17
CA VAL A 68 0.98 9.75 7.05
C VAL A 68 1.40 9.80 8.52
N TYR A 69 2.51 9.15 8.87
CA TYR A 69 2.88 8.90 10.27
C TYR A 69 3.80 9.96 10.87
N ARG A 70 4.39 10.85 10.07
CA ARG A 70 5.25 11.94 10.57
C ARG A 70 4.58 13.28 10.37
N GLU A 71 4.38 14.01 11.45
CA GLU A 71 3.93 15.39 11.40
C GLU A 71 5.04 16.29 10.82
N GLY A 72 4.73 16.99 9.74
CA GLY A 72 5.45 18.18 9.30
C GLY A 72 6.84 18.01 8.70
N LEU A 73 7.44 16.84 8.75
CA LEU A 73 8.87 16.71 8.40
C LEU A 73 9.14 16.58 6.88
N TYR A 74 8.19 16.12 6.08
CA TYR A 74 8.41 15.92 4.64
C TYR A 74 7.09 16.01 3.84
N MET A 75 6.46 17.19 3.84
CA MET A 75 5.57 17.52 2.72
C MET A 75 6.47 17.75 1.50
N ARG A 76 6.73 16.71 0.74
CA ARG A 76 7.55 16.84 -0.46
C ARG A 76 6.64 17.14 -1.65
N ASP A 77 6.97 18.20 -2.35
CA ASP A 77 6.33 18.57 -3.62
C ASP A 77 6.45 17.49 -4.69
N ASP A 78 7.33 16.50 -4.46
CA ASP A 78 7.62 15.41 -5.39
C ASP A 78 6.92 14.07 -5.08
N LEU A 79 6.06 13.96 -4.04
CA LEU A 79 5.38 12.71 -3.69
C LEU A 79 4.58 12.14 -4.88
N GLN A 80 3.85 13.00 -5.58
CA GLN A 80 3.07 12.57 -6.75
C GLN A 80 3.99 12.04 -7.86
N SER A 81 5.18 12.62 -8.03
CA SER A 81 6.18 12.12 -8.96
C SER A 81 6.69 10.73 -8.54
N GLN A 82 6.96 10.54 -7.24
CA GLN A 82 7.42 9.25 -6.72
C GLN A 82 6.37 8.15 -6.89
N ILE A 83 5.10 8.45 -6.60
CA ILE A 83 4.01 7.51 -6.82
C ILE A 83 3.89 7.19 -8.32
N THR A 84 3.99 8.19 -9.18
CA THR A 84 3.96 8.00 -10.63
C THR A 84 5.09 7.09 -11.09
N GLU A 85 6.29 7.27 -10.58
CA GLU A 85 7.44 6.41 -10.92
C GLU A 85 7.28 4.96 -10.44
N LEU A 86 6.58 4.73 -9.32
CA LEU A 86 6.25 3.39 -8.85
C LEU A 86 5.21 2.69 -9.75
N VAL A 87 4.23 3.45 -10.23
CA VAL A 87 3.14 2.91 -11.06
C VAL A 87 3.55 2.81 -12.53
N THR A 88 4.34 3.78 -13.03
CA THR A 88 4.83 3.83 -14.42
C THR A 88 6.33 4.02 -14.45
N PRO A 89 7.11 2.99 -14.06
CA PRO A 89 8.55 3.10 -14.05
C PRO A 89 9.10 3.28 -15.48
N LYS A 90 10.23 3.99 -15.59
CA LYS A 90 10.94 4.19 -16.88
C LYS A 90 11.40 2.87 -17.51
N SER A 91 11.62 1.87 -16.69
CA SER A 91 12.00 0.51 -17.08
C SER A 91 11.40 -0.51 -16.12
N GLY A 92 11.09 -1.70 -16.61
CA GLY A 92 10.49 -2.76 -15.82
C GLY A 92 8.97 -2.84 -15.97
N GLU A 93 8.33 -3.55 -15.06
CA GLU A 93 6.89 -3.75 -15.08
C GLU A 93 6.14 -2.59 -14.41
N PRO A 94 4.96 -2.20 -14.93
CA PRO A 94 4.10 -1.22 -14.26
C PRO A 94 3.64 -1.73 -12.91
N GLY A 95 3.37 -0.81 -11.99
CA GLY A 95 2.83 -1.09 -10.67
C GLY A 95 1.34 -0.79 -10.55
N ILE A 96 0.66 -1.50 -9.67
CA ILE A 96 -0.71 -1.18 -9.24
C ILE A 96 -0.68 -0.86 -7.76
N VAL A 97 -1.25 0.28 -7.39
CA VAL A 97 -1.48 0.61 -5.99
C VAL A 97 -2.81 0.01 -5.54
N VAL A 98 -2.78 -0.69 -4.43
CA VAL A 98 -3.97 -1.23 -3.76
C VAL A 98 -4.08 -0.55 -2.41
N TYR A 99 -5.13 0.22 -2.23
CA TYR A 99 -5.45 0.87 -0.96
C TYR A 99 -6.32 -0.05 -0.11
N CYS A 100 -5.74 -0.63 0.94
CA CYS A 100 -6.46 -1.45 1.90
C CYS A 100 -7.23 -0.55 2.88
N ARG A 101 -8.54 -0.47 2.71
CA ARG A 101 -9.42 0.47 3.41
C ARG A 101 -10.70 -0.22 3.92
N PRO A 102 -10.61 -1.05 4.98
CA PRO A 102 -11.81 -1.53 5.67
C PRO A 102 -12.53 -0.37 6.39
N PRO A 103 -13.78 -0.56 6.85
CA PRO A 103 -14.53 0.45 7.56
C PRO A 103 -13.83 0.96 8.84
N ASP A 104 -14.17 2.17 9.27
CA ASP A 104 -13.55 2.84 10.42
C ASP A 104 -13.67 2.03 11.71
N ASN A 105 -14.82 1.38 11.95
CA ASN A 105 -15.02 0.55 13.14
C ASN A 105 -14.06 -0.65 13.20
N VAL A 106 -13.52 -1.09 12.07
CA VAL A 106 -12.48 -2.12 11.99
C VAL A 106 -11.11 -1.50 12.26
N LEU A 107 -10.80 -0.41 11.56
CA LEU A 107 -9.51 0.28 11.70
C LEU A 107 -9.27 0.83 13.11
N MET A 108 -10.33 1.28 13.79
CA MET A 108 -10.25 1.80 15.16
C MET A 108 -10.30 0.71 16.23
N ASN A 109 -10.47 -0.56 15.86
CA ASN A 109 -10.55 -1.65 16.81
C ASN A 109 -9.15 -2.20 17.13
N PRO A 110 -8.65 -2.07 18.39
CA PRO A 110 -7.32 -2.52 18.77
C PRO A 110 -7.06 -4.01 18.55
N THR A 111 -8.12 -4.84 18.50
CA THR A 111 -7.98 -6.29 18.32
C THR A 111 -7.52 -6.71 16.93
N TYR A 112 -7.62 -5.83 15.93
CA TYR A 112 -7.14 -6.10 14.56
C TYR A 112 -5.71 -5.64 14.32
N HIS A 113 -5.06 -5.01 15.31
CA HIS A 113 -3.67 -4.60 15.21
C HIS A 113 -2.72 -5.78 15.48
N GLU A 114 -1.87 -6.10 14.51
CA GLU A 114 -0.80 -7.09 14.66
C GLU A 114 0.45 -6.42 15.24
N TRP A 115 0.55 -6.41 16.56
CA TRP A 115 1.73 -5.88 17.24
C TRP A 115 2.91 -6.84 17.11
N LYS A 116 4.11 -6.26 16.98
CA LYS A 116 5.36 -7.02 16.97
C LYS A 116 5.96 -7.05 18.38
N ASP A 117 6.78 -8.05 18.67
CA ASP A 117 7.42 -8.18 19.99
C ASP A 117 8.31 -6.99 20.35
N TYR A 118 8.80 -6.26 19.36
CA TYR A 118 9.62 -5.05 19.54
C TYR A 118 8.80 -3.75 19.62
N ASP A 119 7.47 -3.79 19.45
CA ASP A 119 6.61 -2.62 19.59
C ASP A 119 6.42 -2.27 21.06
N THR A 120 6.91 -1.11 21.47
CA THR A 120 6.75 -0.61 22.83
C THR A 120 5.30 -0.23 23.12
N GLU A 121 4.91 -0.27 24.40
CA GLU A 121 3.55 0.16 24.80
C GLU A 121 3.31 1.64 24.48
N GLU A 122 4.32 2.50 24.59
CA GLU A 122 4.24 3.90 24.19
C GLU A 122 3.95 4.04 22.69
N TRP A 123 4.62 3.25 21.84
CA TRP A 123 4.37 3.22 20.41
C TRP A 123 2.97 2.74 20.07
N LYS A 124 2.51 1.66 20.70
CA LYS A 124 1.14 1.15 20.51
C LYS A 124 0.10 2.20 20.88
N GLN A 125 0.25 2.87 22.01
CA GLN A 125 -0.64 3.95 22.43
C GLN A 125 -0.60 5.13 21.45
N THR A 126 0.57 5.49 20.94
CA THR A 126 0.72 6.54 19.94
C THR A 126 -0.06 6.21 18.67
N ILE A 127 0.07 4.98 18.14
CA ILE A 127 -0.67 4.53 16.96
C ILE A 127 -2.18 4.58 17.21
N LEU A 128 -2.66 3.98 18.31
CA LEU A 128 -4.08 3.95 18.61
C LEU A 128 -4.70 5.34 18.80
N SER A 129 -3.98 6.24 19.48
CA SER A 129 -4.45 7.62 19.73
C SER A 129 -4.55 8.45 18.44
N ASN A 130 -3.72 8.17 17.44
CA ASN A 130 -3.66 8.94 16.20
C ASN A 130 -4.27 8.20 15.01
N GLN A 131 -4.83 7.00 15.20
CA GLN A 131 -5.31 6.15 14.11
C GLN A 131 -6.32 6.86 13.20
N ALA A 132 -7.26 7.61 13.77
CA ALA A 132 -8.26 8.35 13.00
C ALA A 132 -7.63 9.41 12.09
N ASP A 133 -6.58 10.09 12.55
CA ASP A 133 -5.87 11.08 11.76
C ASP A 133 -5.00 10.42 10.67
N TYR A 134 -4.38 9.29 10.99
CA TYR A 134 -3.64 8.51 9.98
C TYR A 134 -4.57 8.02 8.86
N VAL A 135 -5.75 7.53 9.20
CA VAL A 135 -6.76 7.11 8.22
C VAL A 135 -7.18 8.28 7.34
N LYS A 136 -7.49 9.45 7.90
CA LYS A 136 -7.83 10.67 7.12
C LYS A 136 -6.70 11.08 6.18
N ARG A 137 -5.44 11.02 6.64
CA ARG A 137 -4.28 11.35 5.79
C ARG A 137 -4.12 10.35 4.65
N TYR A 138 -4.30 9.04 4.92
CA TYR A 138 -4.33 8.01 3.89
C TYR A 138 -5.45 8.25 2.89
N ASP A 139 -6.69 8.49 3.35
CA ASP A 139 -7.84 8.76 2.48
C ASP A 139 -7.57 9.96 1.56
N HIS A 140 -6.98 11.04 2.11
CA HIS A 140 -6.60 12.20 1.32
C HIS A 140 -5.53 11.87 0.26
N LEU A 141 -4.45 11.20 0.62
CA LEU A 141 -3.38 10.82 -0.32
C LEU A 141 -3.89 9.86 -1.39
N MET A 142 -4.68 8.87 -1.01
CA MET A 142 -5.21 7.87 -1.94
C MET A 142 -6.31 8.42 -2.85
N SER A 143 -7.03 9.46 -2.44
CA SER A 143 -7.97 10.16 -3.34
C SER A 143 -7.28 10.84 -4.53
N MET A 144 -6.01 11.18 -4.40
CA MET A 144 -5.17 11.75 -5.47
C MET A 144 -4.33 10.70 -6.21
N THR A 145 -4.37 9.45 -5.79
CA THR A 145 -3.56 8.36 -6.33
C THR A 145 -4.45 7.36 -7.06
N PRO A 146 -4.19 7.05 -8.33
CA PRO A 146 -4.89 5.95 -9.01
C PRO A 146 -4.64 4.64 -8.27
N CYS A 147 -5.67 4.10 -7.61
CA CYS A 147 -5.56 2.89 -6.80
C CYS A 147 -6.83 2.02 -6.89
N ILE A 148 -6.67 0.75 -6.55
CA ILE A 148 -7.78 -0.17 -6.31
C ILE A 148 -8.06 -0.14 -4.81
N VAL A 149 -9.29 0.18 -4.41
CA VAL A 149 -9.68 0.11 -3.00
C VAL A 149 -10.03 -1.32 -2.65
N TYR A 150 -9.42 -1.83 -1.59
CA TYR A 150 -9.67 -3.18 -1.07
C TYR A 150 -10.18 -3.11 0.36
N ASP A 151 -11.42 -3.54 0.55
CA ASP A 151 -12.04 -3.75 1.85
C ASP A 151 -12.23 -5.26 2.08
N TRP A 152 -11.45 -5.85 2.99
CA TRP A 152 -11.50 -7.28 3.27
C TRP A 152 -12.79 -7.71 3.99
N THR A 153 -13.58 -6.77 4.51
CA THR A 153 -14.89 -7.03 5.15
C THR A 153 -16.04 -7.03 4.14
N SER A 154 -15.79 -6.48 2.94
CA SER A 154 -16.77 -6.43 1.87
C SER A 154 -17.05 -7.82 1.28
N PRO A 155 -18.31 -8.13 0.90
CA PRO A 155 -18.63 -9.33 0.12
C PRO A 155 -17.81 -9.48 -1.16
N ASP A 156 -17.39 -8.36 -1.76
CA ASP A 156 -16.62 -8.33 -3.01
C ASP A 156 -15.12 -8.58 -2.80
N SER A 157 -14.66 -8.68 -1.56
CA SER A 157 -13.24 -8.83 -1.23
C SER A 157 -12.58 -10.04 -1.91
N ALA A 158 -13.29 -11.16 -2.02
CA ALA A 158 -12.79 -12.35 -2.69
C ALA A 158 -12.58 -12.10 -4.19
N HIS A 159 -13.51 -11.42 -4.86
CA HIS A 159 -13.40 -11.08 -6.28
C HIS A 159 -12.21 -10.14 -6.55
N ILE A 160 -12.03 -9.10 -5.74
CA ILE A 160 -10.88 -8.18 -5.86
C ILE A 160 -9.57 -8.93 -5.64
N ARG A 161 -9.49 -9.78 -4.63
CA ARG A 161 -8.31 -10.60 -4.37
C ARG A 161 -7.97 -11.52 -5.55
N ASP A 162 -8.97 -12.22 -6.09
CA ASP A 162 -8.77 -13.16 -7.21
C ASP A 162 -8.34 -12.41 -8.48
N MET A 163 -8.88 -11.21 -8.70
CA MET A 163 -8.44 -10.30 -9.75
C MET A 163 -6.97 -9.89 -9.56
N LEU A 164 -6.56 -9.48 -8.34
CA LEU A 164 -5.18 -9.12 -8.04
C LEU A 164 -4.23 -10.31 -8.24
N CYS A 165 -4.64 -11.53 -7.87
CA CYS A 165 -3.87 -12.74 -8.12
C CYS A 165 -3.72 -13.01 -9.63
N SER A 166 -4.78 -12.82 -10.41
CA SER A 166 -4.72 -12.96 -11.88
C SER A 166 -3.78 -11.92 -12.50
N LEU A 167 -3.89 -10.65 -12.09
CA LEU A 167 -3.02 -9.57 -12.56
C LEU A 167 -1.54 -9.79 -12.19
N ALA A 168 -1.28 -10.38 -11.05
CA ALA A 168 0.07 -10.76 -10.64
C ALA A 168 0.56 -12.05 -11.33
N GLY A 169 -0.32 -13.02 -11.59
CA GLY A 169 0.03 -14.31 -12.20
C GLY A 169 0.28 -14.24 -13.70
N ASP A 170 -0.49 -13.42 -14.41
CA ASP A 170 -0.38 -13.28 -15.87
C ASP A 170 0.81 -12.40 -16.26
N GLN A 171 1.79 -13.01 -16.93
CA GLN A 171 2.85 -12.27 -17.64
C GLN A 171 2.35 -11.68 -18.97
N THR A 172 1.13 -11.99 -19.36
CA THR A 172 0.52 -11.46 -20.58
C THR A 172 -0.10 -10.10 -20.30
N THR A 173 0.20 -9.17 -21.17
CA THR A 173 -0.18 -7.75 -21.20
C THR A 173 -1.67 -7.55 -20.88
N VAL A 174 -2.00 -7.39 -19.61
CA VAL A 174 -3.33 -6.91 -19.23
C VAL A 174 -3.45 -5.49 -19.76
N SER A 175 -4.40 -5.30 -20.67
CA SER A 175 -4.60 -4.04 -21.35
C SER A 175 -4.79 -2.91 -20.33
N PHE A 176 -3.93 -1.90 -20.34
CA PHE A 176 -4.04 -0.63 -19.61
C PHE A 176 -5.45 -0.02 -19.68
N LYS A 177 -6.22 -0.39 -20.69
CA LYS A 177 -7.61 0.02 -20.90
C LYS A 177 -8.55 -0.53 -19.83
N LEU A 178 -8.33 -1.76 -19.34
CA LEU A 178 -9.13 -2.39 -18.29
C LEU A 178 -8.86 -1.73 -16.94
N LEU A 179 -7.59 -1.45 -16.63
CA LEU A 179 -7.18 -0.75 -15.41
C LEU A 179 -7.76 0.67 -15.34
N ARG A 180 -7.72 1.44 -16.43
CA ARG A 180 -8.35 2.75 -16.49
C ARG A 180 -9.87 2.70 -16.30
N GLN A 181 -10.55 1.69 -16.85
CA GLN A 181 -12.00 1.55 -16.68
C GLN A 181 -12.37 1.22 -15.24
N MET A 182 -11.53 0.48 -14.50
CA MET A 182 -11.76 0.13 -13.10
C MET A 182 -11.47 1.31 -12.17
N GLN A 183 -10.42 2.09 -12.46
CA GLN A 183 -10.07 3.31 -11.72
C GLN A 183 -11.15 4.39 -11.84
N MET A 184 -11.87 4.46 -12.97
CA MET A 184 -12.94 5.43 -13.17
C MET A 184 -14.28 5.00 -12.56
N LYS A 185 -14.47 3.72 -12.21
CA LYS A 185 -15.69 3.22 -11.55
C LYS A 185 -15.60 3.21 -10.02
N GLY A 186 -14.41 3.33 -9.46
CA GLY A 186 -14.15 3.48 -8.02
C GLY A 186 -14.25 4.93 -7.57
N GLY A 187 -15.22 5.68 -8.08
CA GLY A 187 -15.53 7.00 -7.56
C GLY A 187 -15.91 6.88 -6.09
N VAL A 188 -15.15 7.60 -5.27
CA VAL A 188 -15.39 7.80 -3.85
C VAL A 188 -16.86 8.20 -3.65
N VAL A 189 -17.62 7.36 -2.96
CA VAL A 189 -18.90 7.74 -2.33
C VAL A 189 -18.58 8.11 -0.89
#